data_66df2c0d078f3251967788c31b43396c
#
_entry.id   66df2c0d078f3251967788c31b43396c
#
_cell.length_a   1.000
_cell.length_b   1.000
_cell.length_c   1.000
_cell.angle_alpha   90.00
_cell.angle_beta   90.00
_cell.angle_gamma   90.00
#
_symmetry.space_group_name_H-M   'P 1'
#
loop_
_entity.id
_entity.type
_entity.pdbx_description
1 polymer ?
#
loop_
_entity_poly.entity_id
_entity_poly.type
_entity_poly.pdbx_seq_one_letter_code
_entity_poly.pdbx_strand_id
1 'polypeptide(L)'
;MAAILLACGDTSQSTFDRIQALEKEAFVGDSLRADVRRQLMVSYADLAREQPEHPFVPEGLFRRADLLISAGKYEQAVLQLQDLHDGYPAYELRPRCAFLVAFIHDVHLRDPELARRAYERVIALHEGTPEAEMSAQSLRWLPQRP
;
A
#
# COMPACT_ATOMS: atom_id res chain seq x y z
N MET A 1 44.78 11.90 23.20
CA MET A 1 43.32 12.08 23.14
C MET A 1 42.82 11.40 21.89
N ALA A 2 42.29 10.22 22.03
CA ALA A 2 41.73 9.48 20.91
C ALA A 2 40.26 9.90 20.75
N ALA A 3 39.92 10.53 19.63
CA ALA A 3 38.54 10.80 19.25
C ALA A 3 37.91 9.47 18.84
N ILE A 4 36.98 8.98 19.67
CA ILE A 4 36.09 7.88 19.32
C ILE A 4 35.07 8.47 18.36
N LEU A 5 35.28 8.27 17.05
CA LEU A 5 34.26 8.40 16.04
C LEU A 5 33.28 7.25 16.30
N LEU A 6 32.18 7.57 17.02
CA LEU A 6 30.99 6.74 16.99
C LEU A 6 30.50 6.72 15.53
N ALA A 7 30.80 5.62 14.85
CA ALA A 7 30.09 5.27 13.64
C ALA A 7 28.61 5.13 14.04
N CYS A 8 27.79 6.15 13.75
CA CYS A 8 26.35 5.97 13.59
C CYS A 8 26.21 5.03 12.39
N GLY A 9 26.28 3.74 12.65
CA GLY A 9 26.00 2.70 11.68
C GLY A 9 24.58 2.90 11.21
N ASP A 10 24.47 3.07 9.94
CA ASP A 10 23.35 3.29 9.07
C ASP A 10 22.19 2.30 9.35
N THR A 11 21.40 2.56 10.39
CA THR A 11 20.23 1.74 10.74
C THR A 11 19.21 1.69 9.60
N SER A 12 19.21 2.68 8.74
CA SER A 12 18.33 2.80 7.60
C SER A 12 18.74 1.86 6.45
N GLN A 13 20.03 1.76 6.18
CA GLN A 13 20.58 0.79 5.25
C GLN A 13 20.21 -0.63 5.70
N SER A 14 20.31 -0.92 6.99
CA SER A 14 19.97 -2.23 7.52
C SER A 14 18.49 -2.59 7.40
N THR A 15 17.55 -1.61 7.49
CA THR A 15 16.11 -1.86 7.32
C THR A 15 15.78 -2.19 5.87
N PHE A 16 16.35 -1.46 4.91
CA PHE A 16 16.15 -1.76 3.48
C PHE A 16 16.78 -3.09 3.08
N ASP A 17 18.00 -3.39 3.53
CA ASP A 17 18.66 -4.67 3.27
C ASP A 17 17.85 -5.83 3.85
N ARG A 18 17.28 -5.65 5.04
CA ARG A 18 16.37 -6.64 5.65
C ARG A 18 15.13 -6.88 4.79
N ILE A 19 14.52 -5.82 4.25
CA ILE A 19 13.39 -5.94 3.32
C ILE A 19 13.79 -6.79 2.11
N GLN A 20 14.90 -6.47 1.47
CA GLN A 20 15.37 -7.21 0.31
C GLN A 20 15.62 -8.69 0.60
N ALA A 21 16.19 -9.01 1.77
CA ALA A 21 16.41 -10.39 2.20
C ALA A 21 15.09 -11.14 2.41
N LEU A 22 14.11 -10.51 3.08
CA LEU A 22 12.78 -11.07 3.32
C LEU A 22 11.99 -11.28 2.03
N GLU A 23 12.10 -10.35 1.07
CA GLU A 23 11.45 -10.48 -0.23
C GLU A 23 12.01 -11.66 -1.03
N LYS A 24 13.33 -11.86 -1.00
CA LYS A 24 13.96 -13.04 -1.62
C LYS A 24 13.47 -14.34 -0.98
N GLU A 25 13.35 -14.38 0.33
CA GLU A 25 12.83 -15.55 1.07
C GLU A 25 11.34 -15.78 0.74
N ALA A 26 10.57 -14.72 0.58
CA ALA A 26 9.15 -14.79 0.27
C ALA A 26 8.84 -15.44 -1.08
N PHE A 27 9.74 -15.29 -2.06
CA PHE A 27 9.58 -15.86 -3.40
C PHE A 27 10.17 -17.27 -3.58
N VAL A 28 10.66 -17.89 -2.52
CA VAL A 28 11.14 -19.28 -2.53
C VAL A 28 10.03 -20.23 -2.11
N GLY A 29 9.15 -20.59 -3.07
CA GLY A 29 8.06 -21.55 -2.87
C GLY A 29 6.68 -21.04 -3.29
N ASP A 30 5.68 -21.93 -3.22
CA ASP A 30 4.33 -21.66 -3.73
C ASP A 30 3.46 -20.75 -2.84
N SER A 31 3.90 -20.45 -1.61
CA SER A 31 3.14 -19.59 -0.71
C SER A 31 4.01 -18.76 0.22
N LEU A 32 3.60 -17.52 0.43
CA LEU A 32 4.24 -16.63 1.38
C LEU A 32 3.99 -17.08 2.83
N ARG A 33 5.04 -17.45 3.54
CA ARG A 33 4.98 -17.86 4.94
C ARG A 33 4.41 -16.73 5.82
N ALA A 34 3.58 -17.08 6.78
CA ALA A 34 2.92 -16.10 7.65
C ALA A 34 3.89 -15.27 8.51
N ASP A 35 5.02 -15.86 8.90
CA ASP A 35 6.07 -15.16 9.65
C ASP A 35 6.83 -14.16 8.77
N VAL A 36 7.18 -14.52 7.55
CA VAL A 36 7.84 -13.63 6.57
C VAL A 36 6.89 -12.48 6.22
N ARG A 37 5.60 -12.76 5.98
CA ARG A 37 4.61 -11.73 5.72
C ARG A 37 4.53 -10.70 6.85
N ARG A 38 4.48 -11.14 8.12
CA ARG A 38 4.46 -10.22 9.27
C ARG A 38 5.71 -9.36 9.33
N GLN A 39 6.88 -9.97 9.12
CA GLN A 39 8.16 -9.25 9.13
C GLN A 39 8.24 -8.21 8.01
N LEU A 40 7.78 -8.53 6.80
CA LEU A 40 7.71 -7.59 5.69
C LEU A 40 6.77 -6.42 6.00
N MET A 41 5.55 -6.68 6.52
CA MET A 41 4.62 -5.61 6.88
C MET A 41 5.20 -4.63 7.89
N VAL A 42 5.95 -5.12 8.87
CA VAL A 42 6.65 -4.27 9.86
C VAL A 42 7.79 -3.51 9.21
N SER A 43 8.64 -4.20 8.44
CA SER A 43 9.84 -3.59 7.84
C SER A 43 9.51 -2.47 6.84
N TYR A 44 8.43 -2.61 6.04
CA TYR A 44 7.98 -1.53 5.15
C TYR A 44 7.50 -0.30 5.93
N ALA A 45 6.79 -0.49 7.05
CA ALA A 45 6.36 0.60 7.91
C ALA A 45 7.54 1.26 8.62
N ASP A 46 8.51 0.48 9.08
CA ASP A 46 9.73 0.99 9.72
C ASP A 46 10.54 1.85 8.75
N LEU A 47 10.76 1.39 7.52
CA LEU A 47 11.48 2.15 6.51
C LEU A 47 10.79 3.50 6.23
N ALA A 48 9.48 3.51 6.10
CA ALA A 48 8.71 4.74 5.86
C ALA A 48 8.79 5.72 7.03
N ARG A 49 8.86 5.21 8.27
CA ARG A 49 9.00 6.03 9.47
C ARG A 49 10.43 6.56 9.65
N GLU A 50 11.44 5.73 9.38
CA GLU A 50 12.85 6.06 9.57
C GLU A 50 13.41 6.92 8.44
N GLN A 51 12.93 6.68 7.22
CA GLN A 51 13.38 7.36 5.99
C GLN A 51 12.21 7.65 5.04
N PRO A 52 11.34 8.61 5.36
CA PRO A 52 10.17 8.93 4.52
C PRO A 52 10.52 9.33 3.09
N GLU A 53 11.73 9.88 2.88
CA GLU A 53 12.23 10.31 1.55
C GLU A 53 12.95 9.19 0.76
N HIS A 54 13.08 7.98 1.33
CA HIS A 54 13.73 6.90 0.61
C HIS A 54 12.92 6.50 -0.64
N PRO A 55 13.53 6.40 -1.83
CA PRO A 55 12.81 6.17 -3.10
C PRO A 55 11.92 4.93 -3.12
N PHE A 56 12.26 3.92 -2.34
CA PHE A 56 11.50 2.66 -2.24
C PHE A 56 10.26 2.78 -1.33
N VAL A 57 10.12 3.83 -0.54
CA VAL A 57 9.03 3.93 0.46
C VAL A 57 7.64 3.83 -0.17
N PRO A 58 7.29 4.54 -1.25
CA PRO A 58 5.96 4.41 -1.84
C PRO A 58 5.66 2.99 -2.30
N GLU A 59 6.62 2.34 -2.95
CA GLU A 59 6.50 0.96 -3.39
C GLU A 59 6.39 -0.01 -2.21
N GLY A 60 7.19 0.16 -1.16
CA GLY A 60 7.13 -0.66 0.06
C GLY A 60 5.78 -0.54 0.76
N LEU A 61 5.23 0.67 0.85
CA LEU A 61 3.89 0.91 1.44
C LEU A 61 2.77 0.29 0.58
N PHE A 62 2.91 0.30 -0.75
CA PHE A 62 1.97 -0.37 -1.65
C PHE A 62 2.00 -1.89 -1.44
N ARG A 63 3.19 -2.50 -1.41
CA ARG A 63 3.35 -3.93 -1.10
C ARG A 63 2.80 -4.28 0.27
N ARG A 64 2.98 -3.40 1.27
CA ARG A 64 2.37 -3.56 2.58
C ARG A 64 0.85 -3.60 2.51
N ALA A 65 0.22 -2.73 1.71
CA ALA A 65 -1.22 -2.75 1.50
C ALA A 65 -1.70 -4.08 0.89
N ASP A 66 -1.00 -4.62 -0.11
CA ASP A 66 -1.30 -5.93 -0.69
C ASP A 66 -1.22 -7.06 0.35
N LEU A 67 -0.21 -7.02 1.23
CA LEU A 67 -0.08 -7.99 2.33
C LEU A 67 -1.21 -7.85 3.36
N LEU A 68 -1.66 -6.63 3.64
CA LEU A 68 -2.82 -6.38 4.51
C LEU A 68 -4.10 -6.94 3.89
N ILE A 69 -4.34 -6.72 2.59
CA ILE A 69 -5.48 -7.28 1.86
C ILE A 69 -5.46 -8.81 1.92
N SER A 70 -4.33 -9.43 1.60
CA SER A 70 -4.17 -10.89 1.63
C SER A 70 -4.33 -11.49 3.03
N ALA A 71 -4.12 -10.70 4.07
CA ALA A 71 -4.33 -11.08 5.47
C ALA A 71 -5.76 -10.80 5.97
N GLY A 72 -6.66 -10.28 5.10
CA GLY A 72 -8.03 -9.90 5.48
C GLY A 72 -8.11 -8.65 6.37
N LYS A 73 -7.05 -7.85 6.43
CA LYS A 73 -6.98 -6.61 7.24
C LYS A 73 -7.41 -5.41 6.40
N TYR A 74 -8.65 -5.45 5.95
CA TYR A 74 -9.17 -4.55 4.92
C TYR A 74 -9.20 -3.08 5.34
N GLU A 75 -9.63 -2.76 6.57
CA GLU A 75 -9.65 -1.38 7.06
C GLU A 75 -8.25 -0.79 7.16
N GLN A 76 -7.26 -1.61 7.59
CA GLN A 76 -5.87 -1.18 7.64
C GLN A 76 -5.30 -0.96 6.24
N ALA A 77 -5.68 -1.81 5.27
CA ALA A 77 -5.28 -1.65 3.88
C ALA A 77 -5.85 -0.36 3.27
N VAL A 78 -7.12 -0.04 3.55
CA VAL A 78 -7.76 1.21 3.11
C VAL A 78 -6.99 2.42 3.63
N LEU A 79 -6.69 2.47 4.93
CA LEU A 79 -5.92 3.56 5.52
C LEU A 79 -4.54 3.68 4.88
N GLN A 80 -3.83 2.57 4.72
CA GLN A 80 -2.50 2.57 4.08
C GLN A 80 -2.54 3.10 2.65
N LEU A 81 -3.53 2.69 1.85
CA LEU A 81 -3.68 3.12 0.46
C LEU A 81 -4.06 4.60 0.36
N GLN A 82 -4.88 5.11 1.28
CA GLN A 82 -5.22 6.52 1.37
C GLN A 82 -4.01 7.38 1.74
N ASP A 83 -3.25 6.98 2.76
CA ASP A 83 -2.02 7.65 3.18
C ASP A 83 -0.99 7.69 2.04
N LEU A 84 -0.84 6.59 1.32
CA LEU A 84 0.06 6.50 0.17
C LEU A 84 -0.40 7.41 -0.98
N HIS A 85 -1.69 7.39 -1.31
CA HIS A 85 -2.27 8.24 -2.35
C HIS A 85 -2.09 9.73 -2.06
N ASP A 86 -2.34 10.15 -0.82
CA ASP A 86 -2.33 11.55 -0.44
C ASP A 86 -0.91 12.06 -0.09
N GLY A 87 -0.06 11.20 0.48
CA GLY A 87 1.28 11.55 0.93
C GLY A 87 2.36 11.52 -0.17
N TYR A 88 2.12 10.78 -1.26
CA TYR A 88 3.12 10.61 -2.32
C TYR A 88 2.56 11.01 -3.71
N PRO A 89 2.40 12.31 -3.97
CA PRO A 89 1.75 12.81 -5.19
C PRO A 89 2.45 12.43 -6.49
N ALA A 90 3.76 12.14 -6.45
CA ALA A 90 4.55 11.70 -7.60
C ALA A 90 4.54 10.17 -7.82
N TYR A 91 3.91 9.40 -6.93
CA TYR A 91 3.86 7.95 -7.09
C TYR A 91 2.95 7.55 -8.26
N GLU A 92 3.49 6.81 -9.22
CA GLU A 92 2.79 6.51 -10.47
C GLU A 92 1.54 5.61 -10.28
N LEU A 93 1.50 4.79 -9.20
CA LEU A 93 0.36 3.94 -8.89
C LEU A 93 -0.72 4.61 -8.02
N ARG A 94 -0.71 5.94 -7.89
CA ARG A 94 -1.77 6.68 -7.16
C ARG A 94 -3.19 6.36 -7.64
N PRO A 95 -3.46 6.30 -8.98
CA PRO A 95 -4.79 5.92 -9.46
C PRO A 95 -5.18 4.52 -8.97
N ARG A 96 -4.24 3.59 -8.96
CA ARG A 96 -4.46 2.23 -8.47
C ARG A 96 -4.71 2.19 -6.97
N CYS A 97 -4.01 2.99 -6.17
CA CYS A 97 -4.30 3.12 -4.73
C CYS A 97 -5.73 3.56 -4.49
N ALA A 98 -6.19 4.61 -5.18
CA ALA A 98 -7.55 5.12 -5.06
C ALA A 98 -8.60 4.07 -5.51
N PHE A 99 -8.35 3.37 -6.61
CA PHE A 99 -9.23 2.30 -7.09
C PHE A 99 -9.32 1.13 -6.09
N LEU A 100 -8.20 0.69 -5.52
CA LEU A 100 -8.19 -0.38 -4.54
C LEU A 100 -8.97 -0.03 -3.26
N VAL A 101 -8.93 1.23 -2.83
CA VAL A 101 -9.78 1.71 -1.72
C VAL A 101 -11.27 1.49 -2.05
N ALA A 102 -11.70 1.91 -3.24
CA ALA A 102 -13.07 1.72 -3.67
C ALA A 102 -13.46 0.24 -3.77
N PHE A 103 -12.59 -0.56 -4.37
CA PHE A 103 -12.78 -2.01 -4.52
C PHE A 103 -12.88 -2.74 -3.17
N ILE A 104 -12.07 -2.36 -2.19
CA ILE A 104 -12.13 -2.95 -0.85
C ILE A 104 -13.48 -2.65 -0.18
N HIS A 105 -13.96 -1.41 -0.28
CA HIS A 105 -15.28 -1.06 0.24
C HIS A 105 -16.42 -1.83 -0.44
N ASP A 106 -16.32 -2.02 -1.76
CA ASP A 106 -17.32 -2.73 -2.55
C ASP A 106 -17.35 -4.22 -2.23
N VAL A 107 -16.21 -4.89 -2.39
CA VAL A 107 -16.13 -6.36 -2.43
C VAL A 107 -15.92 -6.97 -1.05
N HIS A 108 -15.06 -6.36 -0.23
CA HIS A 108 -14.65 -6.95 1.04
C HIS A 108 -15.43 -6.41 2.23
N LEU A 109 -15.59 -5.09 2.32
CA LEU A 109 -16.31 -4.47 3.43
C LEU A 109 -17.81 -4.40 3.19
N ARG A 110 -18.24 -4.59 1.92
CA ARG A 110 -19.64 -4.56 1.49
C ARG A 110 -20.37 -3.27 1.90
N ASP A 111 -19.66 -2.15 1.76
CA ASP A 111 -20.20 -0.82 1.99
C ASP A 111 -20.40 -0.11 0.64
N PRO A 112 -21.58 -0.23 0.02
CA PRO A 112 -21.82 0.35 -1.30
C PRO A 112 -21.81 1.88 -1.32
N GLU A 113 -22.07 2.53 -0.18
CA GLU A 113 -22.06 4.00 -0.09
C GLU A 113 -20.62 4.53 -0.11
N LEU A 114 -19.73 3.93 0.69
CA LEU A 114 -18.31 4.28 0.67
C LEU A 114 -17.66 3.87 -0.65
N ALA A 115 -18.02 2.69 -1.20
CA ALA A 115 -17.55 2.26 -2.50
C ALA A 115 -17.92 3.27 -3.61
N ARG A 116 -19.19 3.73 -3.66
CA ARG A 116 -19.68 4.72 -4.62
C ARG A 116 -18.85 6.00 -4.57
N ARG A 117 -18.73 6.59 -3.39
CA ARG A 117 -17.94 7.82 -3.18
C ARG A 117 -16.49 7.65 -3.59
N ALA A 118 -15.90 6.49 -3.26
CA ALA A 118 -14.52 6.21 -3.60
C ALA A 118 -14.32 6.03 -5.11
N TYR A 119 -15.20 5.30 -5.82
CA TYR A 119 -15.14 5.20 -7.28
C TYR A 119 -15.35 6.55 -7.98
N GLU A 120 -16.30 7.36 -7.52
CA GLU A 120 -16.52 8.73 -8.04
C GLU A 120 -15.27 9.59 -7.85
N ARG A 121 -14.58 9.46 -6.72
CA ARG A 121 -13.30 10.15 -6.46
C ARG A 121 -12.21 9.70 -7.42
N VAL A 122 -12.09 8.40 -7.74
CA VAL A 122 -11.13 7.89 -8.73
C VAL A 122 -11.36 8.57 -10.08
N ILE A 123 -12.61 8.61 -10.54
CA ILE A 123 -12.97 9.21 -11.83
C ILE A 123 -12.62 10.71 -11.86
N ALA A 124 -12.93 11.43 -10.77
CA ALA A 124 -12.68 12.87 -10.69
C ALA A 124 -11.20 13.24 -10.61
N LEU A 125 -10.38 12.45 -9.88
CA LEU A 125 -8.97 12.77 -9.65
C LEU A 125 -8.01 12.16 -10.68
N HIS A 126 -8.43 11.10 -11.36
CA HIS A 126 -7.58 10.29 -12.24
C HIS A 126 -8.21 10.09 -13.62
N GLU A 127 -8.84 11.14 -14.14
CA GLU A 127 -9.46 11.13 -15.47
C GLU A 127 -8.50 10.60 -16.54
N GLY A 128 -9.01 9.76 -17.44
CA GLY A 128 -8.22 9.19 -18.53
C GLY A 128 -7.33 7.99 -18.15
N THR A 129 -7.36 7.55 -16.90
CA THR A 129 -6.64 6.34 -16.47
C THR A 129 -7.50 5.08 -16.60
N PRO A 130 -6.89 3.89 -16.75
CA PRO A 130 -7.62 2.63 -16.72
C PRO A 130 -8.44 2.44 -15.43
N GLU A 131 -7.94 2.94 -14.30
CA GLU A 131 -8.62 2.87 -13.01
C GLU A 131 -9.90 3.71 -12.98
N ALA A 132 -9.90 4.87 -13.65
CA ALA A 132 -11.12 5.69 -13.80
C ALA A 132 -12.17 4.98 -14.67
N GLU A 133 -11.75 4.31 -15.75
CA GLU A 133 -12.65 3.52 -16.60
C GLU A 133 -13.23 2.32 -15.83
N MET A 134 -12.40 1.58 -15.09
CA MET A 134 -12.85 0.47 -14.23
C MET A 134 -13.83 0.96 -13.15
N SER A 135 -13.55 2.12 -12.57
CA SER A 135 -14.44 2.74 -11.56
C SER A 135 -15.80 3.08 -12.14
N ALA A 136 -15.84 3.66 -13.34
CA ALA A 136 -17.10 3.95 -14.03
C ALA A 136 -17.89 2.68 -14.35
N GLN A 137 -17.24 1.59 -14.70
CA GLN A 137 -17.89 0.29 -14.88
C GLN A 137 -18.44 -0.25 -13.56
N SER A 138 -17.65 -0.23 -12.48
CA SER A 138 -18.06 -0.73 -11.17
C SER A 138 -19.28 0.01 -10.63
N LEU A 139 -19.37 1.33 -10.83
CA LEU A 139 -20.51 2.15 -10.42
C LEU A 139 -21.84 1.69 -11.05
N ARG A 140 -21.82 1.11 -12.25
CA ARG A 140 -23.05 0.61 -12.91
C ARG A 140 -23.62 -0.63 -12.23
N TRP A 141 -22.78 -1.40 -11.52
CA TRP A 141 -23.14 -2.64 -10.86
C TRP A 141 -23.38 -2.48 -9.37
N LEU A 142 -23.01 -1.33 -8.79
CA LEU A 142 -23.29 -1.08 -7.38
C LEU A 142 -24.81 -1.00 -7.15
N PRO A 143 -25.32 -1.59 -6.04
CA PRO A 143 -26.72 -1.47 -5.68
C PRO A 143 -27.13 0.00 -5.64
N GLN A 144 -28.20 0.32 -6.39
CA GLN A 144 -28.82 1.64 -6.28
C GLN A 144 -29.63 1.66 -5.00
N ARG A 145 -29.55 2.76 -4.25
CA ARG A 145 -30.46 2.96 -3.12
C ARG A 145 -31.89 2.90 -3.60
N PRO A 146 -32.78 2.20 -2.86
CA PRO A 146 -34.22 2.31 -3.10
C PRO A 146 -34.70 3.74 -2.84
#